data_7d0a518263f27f09f08123bd04eeafda
#
_entry.id   7d0a518263f27f09f08123bd04eeafda
#
_cell.length_a   1.000
_cell.length_b   1.000
_cell.length_c   1.000
_cell.angle_alpha   90.00
_cell.angle_beta   90.00
_cell.angle_gamma   90.00
#
_symmetry.space_group_name_H-M   'P 1'
#
loop_
_entity.id
_entity.type
_entity.pdbx_description
1 polymer ?
#
loop_
_entity_poly.entity_id
_entity_poly.type
_entity_poly.pdbx_seq_one_letter_code
_entity_poly.pdbx_strand_id
1 'polypeptide(L)'
;MPLREAIKAALPPVMRRGAGKFLRQVRKTVQLPAKHIKAWRAPRRHKRLLANHRDVRQIRVMFLMSNTASWKVGPVFAQMMNDPEFDPIVVVCPNTNSLLSRTSDHTADLACRYLETEGIAYIDLNGKSEVEGRIEIQKIDPHIVFFTNPHRLVPKYLHDEMLTSRLTCYVPYHHEVME
;
A
#
# COMPACT_ATOMS: atom_id res chain seq x y z
N MET A 1 16.95 -24.90 -7.11
CA MET A 1 18.06 -23.92 -7.32
C MET A 1 17.50 -22.66 -7.95
N PRO A 2 17.73 -21.47 -7.45
CA PRO A 2 17.24 -20.25 -8.09
C PRO A 2 17.99 -20.05 -9.42
N LEU A 3 17.23 -19.69 -10.47
CA LEU A 3 17.70 -19.48 -11.86
C LEU A 3 19.01 -18.68 -11.95
N ARG A 4 19.24 -17.77 -11.01
CA ARG A 4 20.43 -16.93 -10.92
C ARG A 4 21.71 -17.72 -10.67
N GLU A 5 21.66 -18.77 -9.88
CA GLU A 5 22.82 -19.61 -9.55
C GLU A 5 23.13 -20.57 -10.70
N ALA A 6 22.11 -21.07 -11.38
CA ALA A 6 22.28 -21.91 -12.55
C ALA A 6 22.93 -21.14 -13.72
N ILE A 7 22.53 -19.89 -13.96
CA ILE A 7 23.15 -19.02 -14.98
C ILE A 7 24.59 -18.68 -14.63
N LYS A 8 24.90 -18.41 -13.37
CA LYS A 8 26.29 -18.14 -12.94
C LYS A 8 27.21 -19.37 -13.08
N ALA A 9 26.68 -20.55 -12.81
CA ALA A 9 27.44 -21.79 -12.93
C ALA A 9 27.79 -22.14 -14.38
N ALA A 10 26.92 -21.79 -15.34
CA ALA A 10 27.10 -22.07 -16.78
C ALA A 10 28.06 -21.10 -17.49
N LEU A 11 28.52 -20.01 -16.85
CA LEU A 11 29.37 -19.00 -17.48
C LEU A 11 30.86 -19.25 -17.23
N PRO A 12 31.73 -19.04 -18.22
CA PRO A 12 33.18 -19.08 -18.04
C PRO A 12 33.65 -18.09 -16.97
N PRO A 13 34.77 -18.40 -16.25
CA PRO A 13 35.24 -17.58 -15.12
C PRO A 13 35.47 -16.10 -15.46
N VAL A 14 35.92 -15.83 -16.68
CA VAL A 14 36.18 -14.45 -17.18
C VAL A 14 34.89 -13.64 -17.34
N MET A 15 33.77 -14.27 -17.67
CA MET A 15 32.47 -13.62 -17.83
C MET A 15 31.69 -13.46 -16.51
N ARG A 16 32.05 -14.18 -15.46
CA ARG A 16 31.34 -14.11 -14.17
C ARG A 16 31.42 -12.73 -13.53
N ARG A 17 32.54 -12.00 -13.71
CA ARG A 17 32.70 -10.63 -13.18
C ARG A 17 31.81 -9.59 -13.87
N GLY A 18 31.46 -9.81 -15.15
CA GLY A 18 30.57 -8.93 -15.92
C GLY A 18 29.09 -9.31 -15.87
N ALA A 19 28.78 -10.55 -15.56
CA ALA A 19 27.41 -11.10 -15.59
C ALA A 19 26.44 -10.35 -14.67
N GLY A 20 26.91 -9.86 -13.52
CA GLY A 20 26.09 -9.08 -12.58
C GLY A 20 25.66 -7.73 -13.17
N LYS A 21 26.57 -7.05 -13.87
CA LYS A 21 26.28 -5.77 -14.54
C LYS A 21 25.36 -5.99 -15.75
N PHE A 22 25.62 -7.01 -16.54
CA PHE A 22 24.80 -7.37 -17.70
C PHE A 22 23.37 -7.76 -17.30
N LEU A 23 23.19 -8.64 -16.32
CA LEU A 23 21.88 -9.03 -15.81
C LEU A 23 21.12 -7.84 -15.21
N ARG A 24 21.82 -6.89 -14.57
CA ARG A 24 21.22 -5.66 -14.05
C ARG A 24 20.78 -4.74 -15.20
N GLN A 25 21.55 -4.68 -16.28
CA GLN A 25 21.24 -3.91 -17.49
C GLN A 25 20.02 -4.51 -18.22
N VAL A 26 20.03 -5.83 -18.45
CA VAL A 26 18.91 -6.54 -19.08
C VAL A 26 17.62 -6.37 -18.25
N ARG A 27 17.72 -6.49 -16.92
CA ARG A 27 16.58 -6.26 -16.03
C ARG A 27 16.03 -4.82 -16.12
N LYS A 28 16.92 -3.82 -16.25
CA LYS A 28 16.49 -2.42 -16.49
C LYS A 28 15.79 -2.26 -17.83
N THR A 29 16.33 -2.85 -18.89
CA THR A 29 15.76 -2.75 -20.24
C THR A 29 14.39 -3.43 -20.35
N VAL A 30 14.20 -4.58 -19.68
CA VAL A 30 12.92 -5.30 -19.66
C VAL A 30 11.89 -4.62 -18.74
N GLN A 31 12.34 -3.94 -17.67
CA GLN A 31 11.42 -3.24 -16.75
C GLN A 31 10.87 -1.93 -17.34
N LEU A 32 11.62 -1.25 -18.22
CA LEU A 32 11.20 0.00 -18.85
C LEU A 32 9.86 -0.14 -19.62
N PRO A 33 9.71 -1.11 -20.56
CA PRO A 33 8.45 -1.26 -21.28
C PRO A 33 7.28 -1.64 -20.35
N ALA A 34 7.51 -2.46 -19.32
CA ALA A 34 6.46 -2.82 -18.36
C ALA A 34 5.98 -1.62 -17.54
N LYS A 35 6.86 -0.70 -17.16
CA LYS A 35 6.50 0.55 -16.47
C LYS A 35 5.69 1.48 -17.39
N HIS A 36 6.09 1.64 -18.64
CA HIS A 36 5.37 2.45 -19.63
C HIS A 36 3.97 1.88 -19.92
N ILE A 37 3.84 0.56 -20.06
CA ILE A 37 2.54 -0.09 -20.26
C ILE A 37 1.63 0.12 -19.05
N LYS A 38 2.16 0.02 -17.82
CA LYS A 38 1.41 0.30 -16.60
C LYS A 38 0.95 1.76 -16.54
N ALA A 39 1.83 2.71 -16.82
CA ALA A 39 1.52 4.13 -16.84
C ALA A 39 0.44 4.47 -17.89
N TRP A 40 0.53 3.90 -19.09
CA TRP A 40 -0.46 4.12 -20.14
C TRP A 40 -1.84 3.53 -19.82
N ARG A 41 -1.89 2.42 -19.09
CA ARG A 41 -3.15 1.78 -18.65
C ARG A 41 -3.79 2.47 -17.44
N ALA A 42 -3.03 3.24 -16.66
CA ALA A 42 -3.51 3.86 -15.43
C ALA A 42 -4.71 4.81 -15.65
N PRO A 43 -4.73 5.73 -16.64
CA PRO A 43 -5.87 6.61 -16.87
C PRO A 43 -7.16 5.87 -17.23
N ARG A 44 -7.05 4.82 -18.07
CA ARG A 44 -8.21 3.99 -18.47
C ARG A 44 -8.78 3.22 -17.29
N ARG A 45 -7.90 2.68 -16.43
CA ARG A 45 -8.30 1.99 -15.21
C ARG A 45 -9.00 2.97 -14.26
N HIS A 46 -8.44 4.15 -14.06
CA HIS A 46 -9.01 5.19 -13.21
C HIS A 46 -10.42 5.59 -13.68
N LYS A 47 -10.60 5.86 -14.97
CA LYS A 47 -11.91 6.16 -15.55
C LYS A 47 -12.93 5.03 -15.32
N ARG A 48 -12.49 3.77 -15.48
CA ARG A 48 -13.36 2.61 -15.23
C ARG A 48 -13.76 2.52 -13.75
N LEU A 49 -12.81 2.71 -12.81
CA LEU A 49 -13.10 2.70 -11.39
C LEU A 49 -14.08 3.82 -11.01
N LEU A 50 -13.90 5.03 -11.53
CA LEU A 50 -14.85 6.13 -11.34
C LEU A 50 -16.24 5.78 -11.88
N ALA A 51 -16.32 5.19 -13.08
CA ALA A 51 -17.61 4.81 -13.67
C ALA A 51 -18.32 3.74 -12.83
N ASN A 52 -17.58 2.75 -12.29
CA ASN A 52 -18.16 1.70 -11.46
C ASN A 52 -18.73 2.21 -10.12
N HIS A 53 -18.29 3.38 -9.66
CA HIS A 53 -18.73 3.96 -8.38
C HIS A 53 -19.68 5.15 -8.56
N ARG A 54 -20.12 5.43 -9.79
CA ARG A 54 -20.96 6.60 -10.09
C ARG A 54 -22.32 6.57 -9.41
N ASP A 55 -22.91 5.38 -9.31
CA ASP A 55 -24.26 5.18 -8.80
C ASP A 55 -24.27 4.58 -7.38
N VAL A 56 -23.12 4.63 -6.70
CA VAL A 56 -23.00 4.14 -5.33
C VAL A 56 -23.65 5.16 -4.39
N ARG A 57 -24.61 4.70 -3.58
CA ARG A 57 -25.35 5.55 -2.65
C ARG A 57 -24.48 6.04 -1.48
N GLN A 58 -23.55 5.21 -1.03
CA GLN A 58 -22.65 5.52 0.07
C GLN A 58 -21.23 5.05 -0.27
N ILE A 59 -20.27 5.97 -0.17
CA ILE A 59 -18.86 5.73 -0.55
C ILE A 59 -18.10 5.19 0.66
N ARG A 60 -17.71 3.92 0.59
CA ARG A 60 -16.84 3.30 1.63
C ARG A 60 -15.40 3.76 1.44
N VAL A 61 -14.86 4.39 2.49
CA VAL A 61 -13.52 4.97 2.47
C VAL A 61 -12.65 4.29 3.53
N MET A 62 -11.57 3.64 3.11
CA MET A 62 -10.65 2.97 4.01
C MET A 62 -9.39 3.81 4.23
N PHE A 63 -9.07 4.08 5.47
CA PHE A 63 -7.86 4.77 5.88
C PHE A 63 -6.86 3.75 6.45
N LEU A 64 -5.73 3.57 5.76
CA LEU A 64 -4.67 2.68 6.23
C LEU A 64 -3.75 3.41 7.21
N MET A 65 -3.64 2.88 8.42
CA MET A 65 -2.82 3.43 9.48
C MET A 65 -1.80 2.40 9.96
N SER A 66 -0.52 2.74 9.93
CA SER A 66 0.56 1.90 10.45
C SER A 66 1.27 2.48 11.67
N ASN A 67 1.03 3.77 11.96
CA ASN A 67 1.53 4.47 13.14
C ASN A 67 0.74 5.76 13.37
N THR A 68 0.77 6.27 14.59
CA THR A 68 0.07 7.51 14.99
C THR A 68 0.64 8.76 14.34
N ALA A 69 1.96 8.83 14.15
CA ALA A 69 2.61 10.00 13.56
C ALA A 69 2.16 10.28 12.11
N SER A 70 1.72 9.25 11.39
CA SER A 70 1.19 9.37 10.03
C SER A 70 -0.29 9.75 9.96
N TRP A 71 -1.02 9.82 11.10
CA TRP A 71 -2.44 10.14 11.17
C TRP A 71 -2.71 11.63 11.04
N LYS A 72 -2.48 12.17 9.84
CA LYS A 72 -2.79 13.58 9.49
C LYS A 72 -4.12 13.73 8.77
N VAL A 73 -4.79 12.63 8.55
CA VAL A 73 -6.10 12.57 7.87
C VAL A 73 -7.29 12.72 8.82
N GLY A 74 -7.03 12.88 10.13
CA GLY A 74 -8.08 12.99 11.16
C GLY A 74 -9.18 13.99 10.84
N PRO A 75 -8.86 15.24 10.45
CA PRO A 75 -9.89 16.21 10.07
C PRO A 75 -10.76 15.77 8.88
N VAL A 76 -10.17 15.12 7.88
CA VAL A 76 -10.89 14.58 6.72
C VAL A 76 -11.78 13.42 7.14
N PHE A 77 -11.26 12.51 7.96
CA PHE A 77 -12.01 11.40 8.54
C PHE A 77 -13.22 11.91 9.33
N ALA A 78 -13.02 12.88 10.22
CA ALA A 78 -14.10 13.45 11.03
C ALA A 78 -15.19 14.12 10.20
N GLN A 79 -14.83 14.79 9.12
CA GLN A 79 -15.81 15.35 8.19
C GLN A 79 -16.61 14.27 7.46
N MET A 80 -15.95 13.21 7.00
CA MET A 80 -16.63 12.08 6.35
C MET A 80 -17.54 11.31 7.31
N MET A 81 -17.19 11.21 8.60
CA MET A 81 -18.07 10.62 9.62
C MET A 81 -19.39 11.38 9.81
N ASN A 82 -19.39 12.68 9.56
CA ASN A 82 -20.58 13.54 9.66
C ASN A 82 -21.37 13.67 8.35
N ASP A 83 -20.90 13.06 7.27
CA ASP A 83 -21.51 13.12 5.97
C ASP A 83 -22.11 11.75 5.59
N PRO A 84 -23.44 11.65 5.43
CA PRO A 84 -24.12 10.38 5.14
C PRO A 84 -23.75 9.75 3.78
N GLU A 85 -23.12 10.50 2.89
CA GLU A 85 -22.61 9.96 1.62
C GLU A 85 -21.35 9.10 1.79
N PHE A 86 -20.69 9.18 2.96
CA PHE A 86 -19.46 8.44 3.24
C PHE A 86 -19.65 7.42 4.37
N ASP A 87 -18.90 6.33 4.26
CA ASP A 87 -18.73 5.30 5.28
C ASP A 87 -17.22 5.09 5.51
N PRO A 88 -16.59 5.96 6.32
CA PRO A 88 -15.16 5.89 6.58
C PRO A 88 -14.83 4.86 7.65
N ILE A 89 -13.80 4.06 7.41
CA ILE A 89 -13.27 3.08 8.36
C ILE A 89 -11.75 3.17 8.43
N VAL A 90 -11.21 3.02 9.64
CA VAL A 90 -9.77 2.93 9.87
C VAL A 90 -9.35 1.47 9.91
N VAL A 91 -8.27 1.16 9.21
CA VAL A 91 -7.64 -0.18 9.24
C VAL A 91 -6.21 -0.01 9.72
N VAL A 92 -5.93 -0.54 10.89
CA VAL A 92 -4.58 -0.60 11.44
C VAL A 92 -3.86 -1.79 10.82
N CYS A 93 -2.71 -1.56 10.23
CA CYS A 93 -1.91 -2.59 9.57
C CYS A 93 -0.48 -2.61 10.10
N PRO A 94 0.17 -3.80 10.17
CA PRO A 94 1.53 -3.92 10.63
C PRO A 94 2.48 -3.14 9.70
N ASN A 95 3.48 -2.50 10.29
CA ASN A 95 4.54 -1.85 9.53
C ASN A 95 5.53 -2.89 9.04
N THR A 96 5.68 -3.02 7.71
CA THR A 96 6.56 -4.03 7.08
C THR A 96 7.97 -3.53 6.79
N ASN A 97 8.36 -2.36 7.29
CA ASN A 97 9.72 -1.88 7.12
C ASN A 97 10.69 -2.70 7.97
N SER A 98 11.46 -3.58 7.33
CA SER A 98 12.43 -4.47 7.97
C SER A 98 13.53 -3.75 8.75
N LEU A 99 13.82 -2.50 8.43
CA LEU A 99 14.80 -1.69 9.16
C LEU A 99 14.28 -1.23 10.53
N LEU A 100 12.96 -1.17 10.70
CA LEU A 100 12.27 -0.81 11.93
C LEU A 100 11.66 -2.03 12.64
N SER A 101 11.85 -3.24 12.14
CA SER A 101 11.18 -4.46 12.62
C SER A 101 11.49 -4.81 14.09
N ARG A 102 12.56 -4.30 14.66
CA ARG A 102 12.83 -4.42 16.11
C ARG A 102 11.95 -3.51 16.99
N THR A 103 11.27 -2.52 16.39
CA THR A 103 10.36 -1.59 17.06
C THR A 103 8.96 -1.62 16.46
N SER A 104 8.70 -2.44 15.43
CA SER A 104 7.48 -2.41 14.63
C SER A 104 6.23 -2.89 15.38
N ASP A 105 6.38 -3.84 16.29
CA ASP A 105 5.25 -4.42 17.02
C ASP A 105 4.54 -3.38 17.90
N HIS A 106 5.30 -2.41 18.43
CA HIS A 106 4.74 -1.36 19.27
C HIS A 106 4.04 -0.22 18.51
N THR A 107 4.36 0.02 17.23
CA THR A 107 3.78 1.17 16.50
C THR A 107 2.32 0.94 16.14
N ALA A 108 1.94 -0.28 15.79
CA ALA A 108 0.55 -0.65 15.53
C ALA A 108 -0.26 -0.65 16.82
N ASP A 109 0.29 -1.16 17.94
CA ASP A 109 -0.36 -1.13 19.24
C ASP A 109 -0.60 0.30 19.73
N LEU A 110 0.35 1.21 19.50
CA LEU A 110 0.18 2.63 19.81
C LEU A 110 -0.91 3.27 18.93
N ALA A 111 -1.03 2.83 17.66
CA ALA A 111 -2.09 3.29 16.79
C ALA A 111 -3.47 2.82 17.27
N CYS A 112 -3.60 1.56 17.70
CA CYS A 112 -4.83 1.04 18.27
C CYS A 112 -5.24 1.82 19.52
N ARG A 113 -4.33 1.99 20.49
CA ARG A 113 -4.59 2.76 21.71
C ARG A 113 -5.00 4.20 21.44
N TYR A 114 -4.36 4.85 20.46
CA TYR A 114 -4.74 6.19 20.05
C TYR A 114 -6.19 6.23 19.54
N LEU A 115 -6.56 5.31 18.65
CA LEU A 115 -7.92 5.23 18.09
C LEU A 115 -8.96 4.92 19.17
N GLU A 116 -8.64 4.06 20.13
CA GLU A 116 -9.47 3.78 21.30
C GLU A 116 -9.69 5.04 22.17
N THR A 117 -8.63 5.82 22.41
CA THR A 117 -8.70 7.06 23.18
C THR A 117 -9.57 8.10 22.47
N GLU A 118 -9.48 8.19 21.16
CA GLU A 118 -10.28 9.10 20.32
C GLU A 118 -11.71 8.57 20.07
N GLY A 119 -12.05 7.37 20.53
CA GLY A 119 -13.35 6.74 20.28
C GLY A 119 -13.61 6.40 18.82
N ILE A 120 -12.56 6.20 18.04
CA ILE A 120 -12.64 5.88 16.60
C ILE A 120 -12.68 4.35 16.41
N ALA A 121 -13.74 3.86 15.79
CA ALA A 121 -13.83 2.44 15.42
C ALA A 121 -12.80 2.07 14.37
N TYR A 122 -12.15 0.92 14.51
CA TYR A 122 -11.12 0.46 13.59
C TYR A 122 -11.13 -1.06 13.45
N ILE A 123 -10.48 -1.54 12.39
CA ILE A 123 -10.17 -2.96 12.20
C ILE A 123 -8.67 -3.15 12.39
N ASP A 124 -8.29 -4.05 13.28
CA ASP A 124 -6.90 -4.38 13.52
C ASP A 124 -6.48 -5.59 12.67
N LEU A 125 -5.48 -5.38 11.81
CA LEU A 125 -4.83 -6.42 11.01
C LEU A 125 -3.49 -6.85 11.62
N ASN A 126 -3.10 -6.29 12.75
CA ASN A 126 -1.87 -6.66 13.43
C ASN A 126 -1.97 -8.12 13.91
N GLY A 127 -0.92 -8.91 13.68
CA GLY A 127 -0.91 -10.33 14.02
C GLY A 127 -1.78 -11.24 13.14
N LYS A 128 -2.58 -10.70 12.22
CA LYS A 128 -3.34 -11.50 11.25
C LYS A 128 -2.48 -11.98 10.11
N SER A 129 -2.73 -13.17 9.63
CA SER A 129 -2.13 -13.71 8.41
C SER A 129 -2.59 -12.92 7.17
N GLU A 130 -1.87 -13.06 6.06
CA GLU A 130 -2.27 -12.44 4.79
C GLU A 130 -3.68 -12.87 4.35
N VAL A 131 -4.06 -14.13 4.58
CA VAL A 131 -5.38 -14.67 4.22
C VAL A 131 -6.47 -14.00 5.04
N GLU A 132 -6.32 -13.93 6.35
CA GLU A 132 -7.26 -13.27 7.25
C GLU A 132 -7.39 -11.78 6.93
N GLY A 133 -6.27 -11.10 6.70
CA GLY A 133 -6.28 -9.70 6.30
C GLY A 133 -7.03 -9.46 4.99
N ARG A 134 -6.86 -10.32 3.98
CA ARG A 134 -7.63 -10.25 2.72
C ARG A 134 -9.12 -10.44 2.95
N ILE A 135 -9.52 -11.35 3.81
CA ILE A 135 -10.94 -11.58 4.15
C ILE A 135 -11.54 -10.33 4.78
N GLU A 136 -10.84 -9.68 5.73
CA GLU A 136 -11.33 -8.46 6.34
C GLU A 136 -11.48 -7.31 5.32
N ILE A 137 -10.49 -7.13 4.44
CA ILE A 137 -10.57 -6.11 3.38
C ILE A 137 -11.70 -6.41 2.38
N GLN A 138 -11.95 -7.68 2.06
CA GLN A 138 -13.08 -8.06 1.21
C GLN A 138 -14.43 -7.76 1.85
N LYS A 139 -14.57 -7.92 3.16
CA LYS A 139 -15.79 -7.54 3.89
C LYS A 139 -16.03 -6.04 3.87
N ILE A 140 -14.98 -5.23 4.01
CA ILE A 140 -15.06 -3.77 3.90
C ILE A 140 -15.42 -3.38 2.46
N ASP A 141 -14.84 -4.03 1.46
CA ASP A 141 -14.97 -3.72 0.03
C ASP A 141 -14.88 -2.21 -0.25
N PRO A 142 -13.74 -1.55 0.08
CA PRO A 142 -13.64 -0.10 0.00
C PRO A 142 -13.68 0.39 -1.45
N HIS A 143 -14.30 1.53 -1.69
CA HIS A 143 -14.28 2.23 -2.98
C HIS A 143 -13.04 3.09 -3.12
N ILE A 144 -12.64 3.75 -2.02
CA ILE A 144 -11.48 4.63 -1.93
C ILE A 144 -10.57 4.16 -0.79
N VAL A 145 -9.26 4.20 -1.03
CA VAL A 145 -8.26 3.87 -0.02
C VAL A 145 -7.30 5.03 0.17
N PHE A 146 -7.18 5.52 1.40
CA PHE A 146 -6.22 6.53 1.79
C PHE A 146 -4.94 5.87 2.29
N PHE A 147 -3.82 6.21 1.66
CA PHE A 147 -2.48 5.88 2.10
C PHE A 147 -1.86 7.09 2.79
N THR A 148 -1.37 6.89 3.99
CA THR A 148 -0.67 7.93 4.76
C THR A 148 0.83 7.94 4.53
N ASN A 149 1.36 6.94 3.81
CA ASN A 149 2.78 6.81 3.54
C ASN A 149 3.03 6.34 2.09
N PRO A 150 3.92 7.03 1.32
CA PRO A 150 4.25 6.67 -0.06
C PRO A 150 5.14 5.43 -0.14
N HIS A 151 5.84 5.12 0.95
CA HIS A 151 6.72 3.97 1.02
C HIS A 151 5.88 2.72 1.33
N ARG A 152 6.34 1.56 0.86
CA ARG A 152 5.68 0.26 1.11
C ARG A 152 5.82 -0.15 2.59
N LEU A 153 5.26 0.64 3.50
CA LEU A 153 5.26 0.37 4.94
C LEU A 153 4.08 -0.51 5.37
N VAL A 154 3.14 -0.74 4.47
CA VAL A 154 2.02 -1.67 4.68
C VAL A 154 2.30 -3.00 4.00
N PRO A 155 1.66 -4.10 4.43
CA PRO A 155 1.81 -5.40 3.79
C PRO A 155 1.64 -5.34 2.27
N LYS A 156 2.48 -6.07 1.55
CA LYS A 156 2.52 -6.03 0.08
C LYS A 156 1.16 -6.33 -0.56
N TYR A 157 0.39 -7.26 0.01
CA TYR A 157 -0.91 -7.60 -0.51
C TYR A 157 -1.90 -6.43 -0.44
N LEU A 158 -1.86 -5.65 0.65
CA LEU A 158 -2.67 -4.43 0.78
C LEU A 158 -2.24 -3.38 -0.24
N HIS A 159 -0.94 -3.10 -0.30
CA HIS A 159 -0.42 -2.06 -1.18
C HIS A 159 -0.68 -2.38 -2.66
N ASP A 160 -0.24 -3.54 -3.15
CA ASP A 160 -0.27 -3.86 -4.58
C ASP A 160 -1.71 -4.11 -5.08
N GLU A 161 -2.57 -4.69 -4.25
CA GLU A 161 -3.97 -4.97 -4.58
C GLU A 161 -4.81 -3.71 -4.58
N MET A 162 -4.70 -2.86 -3.55
CA MET A 162 -5.45 -1.62 -3.47
C MET A 162 -5.09 -0.64 -4.59
N LEU A 163 -3.80 -0.49 -4.91
CA LEU A 163 -3.35 0.34 -6.04
C LEU A 163 -3.91 -0.12 -7.39
N THR A 164 -4.27 -1.39 -7.54
CA THR A 164 -4.73 -1.94 -8.82
C THR A 164 -6.24 -2.07 -8.93
N SER A 165 -6.96 -2.19 -7.81
CA SER A 165 -8.39 -2.51 -7.78
C SER A 165 -9.28 -1.39 -7.24
N ARG A 166 -8.72 -0.39 -6.57
CA ARG A 166 -9.49 0.67 -5.90
C ARG A 166 -9.04 2.08 -6.35
N LEU A 167 -9.88 3.07 -6.09
CA LEU A 167 -9.43 4.46 -6.12
C LEU A 167 -8.50 4.70 -4.93
N THR A 168 -7.40 5.40 -5.17
CA THR A 168 -6.41 5.61 -4.12
C THR A 168 -6.10 7.08 -3.96
N CYS A 169 -6.06 7.54 -2.71
CA CYS A 169 -5.59 8.85 -2.30
C CYS A 169 -4.31 8.70 -1.50
N TYR A 170 -3.38 9.61 -1.70
CA TYR A 170 -2.18 9.74 -0.91
C TYR A 170 -2.14 11.12 -0.26
N VAL A 171 -2.02 11.15 1.06
CA VAL A 171 -1.81 12.39 1.81
C VAL A 171 -0.35 12.45 2.24
N PRO A 172 0.42 13.43 1.77
CA PRO A 172 1.83 13.56 2.10
C PRO A 172 2.06 13.69 3.60
N TYR A 173 2.97 12.89 4.12
CA TYR A 173 3.36 12.92 5.53
C TYR A 173 4.15 14.20 5.89
N HIS A 174 4.92 14.70 4.94
CA HIS A 174 5.78 15.88 5.09
C HIS A 174 5.89 16.61 3.75
N HIS A 175 6.28 17.85 3.79
CA HIS A 175 6.66 18.57 2.57
C HIS A 175 7.97 17.98 2.07
N GLU A 176 7.93 17.32 0.92
CA GLU A 176 9.14 16.97 0.20
C GLU A 176 9.67 18.28 -0.42
N VAL A 177 10.67 18.87 0.23
CA VAL A 177 11.46 19.95 -0.39
C VAL A 177 12.36 19.25 -1.39
N MET A 178 11.98 19.27 -2.66
CA MET A 178 12.91 18.91 -3.73
C MET A 178 13.85 20.10 -3.93
N GLU A 179 15.11 19.94 -3.48
CA GLU A 179 16.21 20.79 -3.89
C GLU A 179 16.69 20.41 -5.29
#